data_d93a68cbfddfd7d0247a7b3d8c66ffdf
#
_entry.id   d93a68cbfddfd7d0247a7b3d8c66ffdf
#
_cell.length_a   1.000
_cell.length_b   1.000
_cell.length_c   1.000
_cell.angle_alpha   90.00
_cell.angle_beta   90.00
_cell.angle_gamma   90.00
#
_symmetry.space_group_name_H-M   'P 1'
#
loop_
_entity.id
_entity.type
_entity.pdbx_description
1 polymer ?
#
loop_
_entity_poly.entity_id
_entity_poly.type
_entity_poly.pdbx_seq_one_letter_code
_entity_poly.pdbx_strand_id
1 'polypeptide(L)'
;MSVVDDLKAQINAGRIIFDPPTTKSQRLRRELLGQNDGTKVTGSLQELVLELSRRAKIRISDLVRDGAGSFHTKGRAVDVGNEDIAASLLPGIATDEMVEELNIDELIFDASVAGKANRNEWNFDQGEKHNFNAVTLNQHKNHIHFAVKAD
;
A
#
# COMPACT_ATOMS: atom_id res chain seq x y z
N MET A 1 17.25 13.82 6.50
CA MET A 1 17.16 12.43 6.96
C MET A 1 16.77 11.53 5.80
N SER A 2 17.15 10.26 5.85
CA SER A 2 16.78 9.30 4.82
C SER A 2 15.31 8.88 4.97
N VAL A 3 14.73 8.31 3.91
CA VAL A 3 13.38 7.75 3.96
C VAL A 3 13.28 6.64 5.02
N VAL A 4 14.34 5.84 5.17
CA VAL A 4 14.38 4.77 6.18
C VAL A 4 14.31 5.35 7.60
N ASP A 5 15.04 6.44 7.87
CA ASP A 5 14.96 7.10 9.17
C ASP A 5 13.57 7.65 9.44
N ASP A 6 12.93 8.24 8.44
CA ASP A 6 11.57 8.76 8.56
C ASP A 6 10.55 7.63 8.77
N LEU A 7 10.72 6.49 8.10
CA LEU A 7 9.89 5.31 8.31
C LEU A 7 10.04 4.77 9.74
N LYS A 8 11.28 4.69 10.25
CA LYS A 8 11.53 4.29 11.64
C LYS A 8 10.83 5.22 12.63
N ALA A 9 10.87 6.52 12.38
CA ALA A 9 10.17 7.50 13.22
C ALA A 9 8.66 7.25 13.22
N GLN A 10 8.06 6.98 12.07
CA GLN A 10 6.62 6.67 11.95
C GLN A 10 6.26 5.35 12.64
N ILE A 11 7.12 4.34 12.56
CA ILE A 11 6.92 3.07 13.28
C ILE A 11 6.96 3.33 14.80
N ASN A 12 7.95 4.08 15.27
CA ASN A 12 8.09 4.36 16.69
C ASN A 12 6.94 5.23 17.22
N ALA A 13 6.37 6.08 16.39
CA ALA A 13 5.21 6.90 16.74
C ALA A 13 3.88 6.15 16.66
N GLY A 14 3.89 4.88 16.23
CA GLY A 14 2.67 4.09 16.08
C GLY A 14 1.81 4.45 14.87
N ARG A 15 2.37 5.20 13.92
CA ARG A 15 1.68 5.55 12.66
C ARG A 15 1.72 4.44 11.63
N ILE A 16 2.76 3.60 11.70
CA ILE A 16 2.88 2.37 10.90
C ILE A 16 2.92 1.21 11.88
N ILE A 17 1.94 0.32 11.77
CA ILE A 17 1.91 -0.93 12.52
C ILE A 17 1.84 -2.09 11.52
N PHE A 18 2.10 -3.29 12.00
CA PHE A 18 2.19 -4.48 11.16
C PHE A 18 1.28 -5.58 11.68
N ASP A 19 0.76 -6.41 10.76
CA ASP A 19 -0.10 -7.54 11.09
C ASP A 19 0.58 -8.51 12.06
N PRO A 20 -0.18 -8.99 13.07
CA PRO A 20 0.29 -10.10 13.92
C PRO A 20 0.31 -11.41 13.12
N PRO A 21 0.95 -12.47 13.61
CA PRO A 21 1.67 -12.55 14.89
C PRO A 21 3.04 -11.86 14.85
N THR A 22 3.75 -11.87 15.97
CA THR A 22 5.04 -11.17 16.13
C THR A 22 6.05 -11.54 15.05
N THR A 23 6.12 -12.82 14.65
CA THR A 23 7.04 -13.25 13.57
C THR A 23 6.71 -12.59 12.24
N LYS A 24 5.43 -12.46 11.91
CA LYS A 24 4.98 -11.73 10.71
C LYS A 24 5.28 -10.25 10.82
N SER A 25 4.99 -9.63 11.95
CA SER A 25 5.25 -8.21 12.19
C SER A 25 6.74 -7.88 12.01
N GLN A 26 7.62 -8.70 12.58
CA GLN A 26 9.06 -8.51 12.46
C GLN A 26 9.53 -8.67 11.00
N ARG A 27 8.98 -9.64 10.28
CA ARG A 27 9.30 -9.86 8.86
C ARG A 27 8.88 -8.67 8.02
N LEU A 28 7.65 -8.19 8.18
CA LEU A 28 7.14 -7.04 7.43
C LEU A 28 7.95 -5.77 7.74
N ARG A 29 8.31 -5.56 8.99
CA ARG A 29 9.16 -4.43 9.37
C ARG A 29 10.51 -4.47 8.67
N ARG A 30 11.17 -5.64 8.67
CA ARG A 30 12.45 -5.79 7.98
C ARG A 30 12.31 -5.53 6.48
N GLU A 31 11.25 -6.05 5.86
CA GLU A 31 10.98 -5.83 4.43
C GLU A 31 10.80 -4.35 4.13
N LEU A 32 10.01 -3.64 4.93
CA LEU A 32 9.79 -2.22 4.71
C LEU A 32 11.07 -1.39 4.81
N LEU A 33 11.94 -1.74 5.75
CA LEU A 33 13.20 -1.02 5.99
C LEU A 33 14.36 -1.49 5.10
N GLY A 34 14.11 -2.48 4.22
CA GLY A 34 15.15 -3.01 3.33
C GLY A 34 16.19 -3.88 4.05
N GLN A 35 15.81 -4.47 5.20
CA GLN A 35 16.72 -5.27 6.03
C GLN A 35 16.51 -6.78 5.85
N ASN A 36 15.61 -7.19 4.95
CA ASN A 36 15.37 -8.59 4.63
C ASN A 36 16.45 -9.13 3.67
N ASP A 37 16.56 -10.45 3.59
CA ASP A 37 17.55 -11.09 2.71
C ASP A 37 17.04 -11.16 1.27
N GLY A 38 15.88 -11.31 0.92
CA GLY A 38 15.37 -11.49 -0.43
C GLY A 38 15.20 -10.18 -1.21
N THR A 39 14.19 -10.15 -2.05
CA THR A 39 13.84 -8.98 -2.84
C THR A 39 13.59 -7.77 -1.93
N LYS A 40 14.20 -6.65 -2.28
CA LYS A 40 14.05 -5.41 -1.52
C LYS A 40 12.87 -4.61 -2.04
N VAL A 41 12.16 -3.94 -1.13
CA VAL A 41 11.18 -2.92 -1.53
C VAL A 41 11.92 -1.78 -2.23
N THR A 42 11.27 -1.19 -3.22
CA THR A 42 11.84 -0.05 -3.96
C THR A 42 11.76 1.23 -3.13
N GLY A 43 12.59 2.20 -3.49
CA GLY A 43 12.53 3.53 -2.88
C GLY A 43 11.17 4.20 -3.07
N SER A 44 10.57 4.06 -4.25
CA SER A 44 9.23 4.58 -4.52
C SER A 44 8.18 3.98 -3.58
N LEU A 45 8.27 2.67 -3.29
CA LEU A 45 7.35 2.05 -2.34
C LEU A 45 7.53 2.60 -0.93
N GLN A 46 8.78 2.76 -0.49
CA GLN A 46 9.07 3.36 0.83
C GLN A 46 8.50 4.78 0.94
N GLU A 47 8.67 5.60 -0.09
CA GLU A 47 8.13 6.95 -0.13
C GLU A 47 6.59 6.95 -0.08
N LEU A 48 5.95 6.04 -0.80
CA LEU A 48 4.50 5.90 -0.76
C LEU A 48 4.02 5.53 0.65
N VAL A 49 4.61 4.52 1.27
CA VAL A 49 4.24 4.09 2.63
C VAL A 49 4.41 5.25 3.62
N LEU A 50 5.51 5.98 3.50
CA LEU A 50 5.77 7.15 4.35
C LEU A 50 4.65 8.18 4.21
N GLU A 51 4.26 8.52 2.99
CA GLU A 51 3.18 9.49 2.74
C GLU A 51 1.84 9.01 3.28
N LEU A 52 1.51 7.72 3.06
CA LEU A 52 0.27 7.14 3.62
C LEU A 52 0.24 7.27 5.14
N SER A 53 1.36 6.98 5.80
CA SER A 53 1.47 7.04 7.26
C SER A 53 1.34 8.46 7.83
N ARG A 54 1.66 9.47 7.04
CA ARG A 54 1.48 10.88 7.41
C ARG A 54 0.01 11.28 7.37
N ARG A 55 -0.80 10.60 6.56
CA ARG A 55 -2.21 10.91 6.36
C ARG A 55 -3.14 10.07 7.23
N ALA A 56 -2.73 8.86 7.58
CA ALA A 56 -3.53 7.96 8.41
C ALA A 56 -2.63 6.98 9.15
N LYS A 57 -3.11 6.42 10.25
CA LYS A 57 -2.46 5.29 10.90
C LYS A 57 -2.72 4.05 10.05
N ILE A 58 -1.66 3.45 9.52
CA ILE A 58 -1.78 2.29 8.62
C ILE A 58 -1.28 1.02 9.29
N ARG A 59 -1.96 -0.10 9.00
CA ARG A 59 -1.54 -1.43 9.37
C ARG A 59 -1.16 -2.20 8.12
N ILE A 60 0.11 -2.52 7.97
CA ILE A 60 0.62 -3.25 6.80
C ILE A 60 0.36 -4.73 6.98
N SER A 61 -0.30 -5.34 5.99
CA SER A 61 -0.64 -6.77 6.01
C SER A 61 0.20 -7.60 5.05
N ASP A 62 0.79 -6.99 4.01
CA ASP A 62 1.66 -7.69 3.07
C ASP A 62 2.60 -6.71 2.37
N LEU A 63 3.79 -7.17 2.03
CA LEU A 63 4.81 -6.42 1.29
C LEU A 63 5.48 -7.29 0.23
N VAL A 64 6.54 -8.02 0.57
CA VAL A 64 7.30 -8.85 -0.37
C VAL A 64 6.77 -10.28 -0.36
N ARG A 65 6.63 -10.88 -1.55
CA ARG A 65 6.29 -12.29 -1.73
C ARG A 65 7.37 -12.99 -2.51
N ASP A 66 7.56 -14.27 -2.26
CA ASP A 66 8.40 -15.14 -3.09
C ASP A 66 7.72 -15.42 -4.41
N GLY A 67 8.52 -15.77 -5.44
CA GLY A 67 8.00 -16.10 -6.76
C GLY A 67 8.17 -14.99 -7.78
N ALA A 68 7.31 -14.97 -8.77
CA ALA A 68 7.38 -14.01 -9.88
C ALA A 68 5.97 -13.62 -10.35
N GLY A 69 5.88 -12.52 -11.08
CA GLY A 69 4.68 -12.12 -11.82
C GLY A 69 3.74 -11.17 -11.11
N SER A 70 3.98 -10.77 -9.85
CA SER A 70 3.18 -9.75 -9.16
C SER A 70 4.05 -8.57 -8.72
N PHE A 71 3.41 -7.45 -8.41
CA PHE A 71 4.12 -6.29 -7.86
C PHE A 71 4.75 -6.63 -6.50
N HIS A 72 4.08 -7.45 -5.68
CA HIS A 72 4.63 -7.91 -4.41
C HIS A 72 5.94 -8.69 -4.58
N THR A 73 6.05 -9.52 -5.60
CA THR A 73 7.28 -10.29 -5.86
C THR A 73 8.44 -9.42 -6.33
N LYS A 74 8.15 -8.20 -6.75
CA LYS A 74 9.15 -7.22 -7.22
C LYS A 74 9.49 -6.17 -6.16
N GLY A 75 8.91 -6.27 -4.96
CA GLY A 75 9.09 -5.26 -3.91
C GLY A 75 8.40 -3.93 -4.21
N ARG A 76 7.34 -3.95 -5.02
CA ARG A 76 6.67 -2.74 -5.51
C ARG A 76 5.22 -2.62 -5.07
N ALA A 77 4.76 -3.45 -4.13
CA ALA A 77 3.39 -3.40 -3.63
C ALA A 77 3.30 -3.47 -2.11
N VAL A 78 2.28 -2.83 -1.58
CA VAL A 78 1.93 -2.88 -0.15
C VAL A 78 0.43 -3.08 -0.03
N ASP A 79 0.01 -3.98 0.87
CA ASP A 79 -1.37 -4.12 1.28
C ASP A 79 -1.56 -3.49 2.66
N VAL A 80 -2.52 -2.59 2.75
CA VAL A 80 -2.92 -1.94 4.00
C VAL A 80 -4.18 -2.65 4.50
N GLY A 81 -4.06 -3.33 5.65
CA GLY A 81 -5.10 -4.24 6.14
C GLY A 81 -6.23 -3.58 6.92
N ASN A 82 -6.06 -2.35 7.37
CA ASN A 82 -7.13 -1.63 8.08
C ASN A 82 -7.96 -0.81 7.09
N GLU A 83 -8.79 -1.48 6.31
CA GLU A 83 -9.58 -0.90 5.22
C GLU A 83 -10.57 0.18 5.67
N ASP A 84 -10.89 0.26 6.94
CA ASP A 84 -11.77 1.28 7.51
C ASP A 84 -11.25 2.72 7.31
N ILE A 85 -9.95 2.88 7.07
CA ILE A 85 -9.37 4.21 6.79
C ILE A 85 -9.59 4.67 5.35
N ALA A 86 -10.08 3.80 4.47
CA ALA A 86 -10.19 4.10 3.04
C ALA A 86 -11.00 5.37 2.74
N ALA A 87 -12.14 5.53 3.41
CA ALA A 87 -13.03 6.67 3.18
C ALA A 87 -12.38 8.01 3.50
N SER A 88 -11.46 8.06 4.46
CA SER A 88 -10.73 9.28 4.82
C SER A 88 -9.42 9.44 4.04
N LEU A 89 -8.75 8.34 3.73
CA LEU A 89 -7.42 8.36 3.09
C LEU A 89 -7.50 8.53 1.57
N LEU A 90 -8.36 7.72 0.91
CA LEU A 90 -8.31 7.59 -0.54
C LEU A 90 -8.76 8.82 -1.33
N PRO A 91 -9.71 9.65 -0.87
CA PRO A 91 -10.02 10.88 -1.60
C PRO A 91 -8.82 11.81 -1.81
N GLY A 92 -7.85 11.80 -0.89
CA GLY A 92 -6.64 12.63 -1.01
C GLY A 92 -5.50 11.98 -1.77
N ILE A 93 -5.59 10.66 -2.05
CA ILE A 93 -4.55 9.90 -2.76
C ILE A 93 -4.98 9.54 -4.18
N ALA A 94 -6.25 9.18 -4.35
CA ALA A 94 -6.80 8.66 -5.61
C ALA A 94 -7.20 9.80 -6.56
N THR A 95 -6.24 10.66 -6.88
CA THR A 95 -6.36 11.72 -7.87
C THR A 95 -5.25 11.55 -8.89
N ASP A 96 -5.47 12.05 -10.11
CA ASP A 96 -4.45 11.96 -11.17
C ASP A 96 -3.12 12.58 -10.72
N GLU A 97 -3.19 13.71 -10.01
CA GLU A 97 -2.00 14.42 -9.53
C GLU A 97 -1.21 13.61 -8.50
N MET A 98 -1.89 13.07 -7.49
CA MET A 98 -1.22 12.31 -6.44
C MET A 98 -0.74 10.95 -6.92
N VAL A 99 -1.50 10.30 -7.79
CA VAL A 99 -1.09 9.02 -8.40
C VAL A 99 0.21 9.21 -9.18
N GLU A 100 0.34 10.29 -9.94
CA GLU A 100 1.57 10.61 -10.65
C GLU A 100 2.70 10.97 -9.68
N GLU A 101 2.46 11.85 -8.72
CA GLU A 101 3.46 12.32 -7.76
C GLU A 101 4.04 11.16 -6.93
N LEU A 102 3.20 10.23 -6.50
CA LEU A 102 3.61 9.10 -5.69
C LEU A 102 4.04 7.88 -6.51
N ASN A 103 4.14 8.03 -7.82
CA ASN A 103 4.56 6.97 -8.74
C ASN A 103 3.67 5.71 -8.65
N ILE A 104 2.38 5.88 -8.40
CA ILE A 104 1.44 4.76 -8.25
C ILE A 104 1.15 4.15 -9.62
N ASP A 105 1.29 2.83 -9.71
CA ASP A 105 0.86 2.03 -10.85
C ASP A 105 -0.57 1.55 -10.62
N GLU A 106 -0.79 0.83 -9.50
CA GLU A 106 -2.07 0.23 -9.14
C GLU A 106 -2.59 0.72 -7.80
N LEU A 107 -3.89 1.02 -7.76
CA LEU A 107 -4.62 1.21 -6.52
C LEU A 107 -5.92 0.44 -6.67
N ILE A 108 -6.13 -0.57 -5.81
CA ILE A 108 -7.31 -1.44 -5.88
C ILE A 108 -7.98 -1.53 -4.51
N PHE A 109 -9.23 -1.14 -4.45
CA PHE A 109 -10.08 -1.31 -3.29
C PHE A 109 -11.55 -1.38 -3.71
N ASP A 110 -12.32 -2.24 -3.06
CA ASP A 110 -13.77 -2.27 -3.28
C ASP A 110 -14.42 -1.17 -2.44
N ALA A 111 -14.73 -0.06 -3.07
CA ALA A 111 -15.25 1.12 -2.37
C ALA A 111 -16.66 0.91 -1.78
N SER A 112 -17.36 -0.18 -2.14
CA SER A 112 -18.65 -0.51 -1.53
C SER A 112 -18.53 -0.75 -0.02
N VAL A 113 -17.36 -1.21 0.45
CA VAL A 113 -17.06 -1.40 1.88
C VAL A 113 -17.14 -0.06 2.64
N ALA A 114 -16.79 1.03 1.98
CA ALA A 114 -16.85 2.38 2.55
C ALA A 114 -18.18 3.08 2.25
N GLY A 115 -19.19 2.34 1.83
CA GLY A 115 -20.53 2.88 1.56
C GLY A 115 -20.68 3.58 0.22
N LYS A 116 -19.76 3.37 -0.72
CA LYS A 116 -19.82 3.98 -2.05
C LYS A 116 -20.61 3.10 -3.03
N ALA A 117 -21.49 3.72 -3.81
CA ALA A 117 -22.25 3.01 -4.84
C ALA A 117 -21.35 2.60 -6.02
N ASN A 118 -20.37 3.44 -6.38
CA ASN A 118 -19.37 3.08 -7.38
C ASN A 118 -18.25 2.29 -6.71
N ARG A 119 -18.22 0.99 -6.96
CA ARG A 119 -17.21 0.09 -6.37
C ARG A 119 -15.79 0.45 -6.79
N ASN A 120 -15.61 1.05 -7.95
CA ASN A 120 -14.31 1.46 -8.49
C ASN A 120 -13.98 2.93 -8.22
N GLU A 121 -14.60 3.55 -7.25
CA GLU A 121 -14.50 4.99 -6.97
C GLU A 121 -13.07 5.52 -6.95
N TRP A 122 -12.11 4.72 -6.42
CA TRP A 122 -10.74 5.18 -6.20
C TRP A 122 -9.68 4.35 -6.95
N ASN A 123 -10.09 3.52 -7.93
CA ASN A 123 -9.19 2.53 -8.51
C ASN A 123 -8.40 3.07 -9.70
N PHE A 124 -7.13 2.66 -9.77
CA PHE A 124 -6.18 3.02 -10.83
C PHE A 124 -5.43 1.78 -11.29
N ASP A 125 -5.07 1.75 -12.58
CA ASP A 125 -4.20 0.73 -13.17
C ASP A 125 -3.30 1.41 -14.20
N GLN A 126 -2.02 1.06 -14.21
CA GLN A 126 -1.01 1.69 -15.05
C GLN A 126 -0.97 3.22 -14.88
N GLY A 127 -1.27 3.69 -13.67
CA GLY A 127 -1.30 5.10 -13.34
C GLY A 127 -2.52 5.86 -13.83
N GLU A 128 -3.53 5.17 -14.38
CA GLU A 128 -4.74 5.77 -14.92
C GLU A 128 -5.98 5.24 -14.22
N LYS A 129 -7.00 6.07 -14.12
CA LYS A 129 -8.31 5.67 -13.57
C LYS A 129 -8.80 4.41 -14.28
N HIS A 130 -9.21 3.39 -13.50
CA HIS A 130 -9.56 2.09 -14.04
C HIS A 130 -10.70 1.43 -13.28
N ASN A 131 -11.53 0.69 -14.01
CA ASN A 131 -12.60 -0.13 -13.43
C ASN A 131 -12.21 -1.60 -13.48
N PHE A 132 -11.94 -2.18 -12.29
CA PHE A 132 -11.67 -3.61 -12.17
C PHE A 132 -12.98 -4.41 -12.16
N ASN A 133 -12.92 -5.70 -12.53
CA ASN A 133 -14.09 -6.57 -12.53
C ASN A 133 -14.47 -6.98 -11.10
N ALA A 134 -15.66 -7.59 -10.96
CA ALA A 134 -16.21 -7.97 -9.67
C ALA A 134 -15.31 -8.97 -8.91
N VAL A 135 -14.64 -9.88 -9.61
CA VAL A 135 -13.74 -10.86 -8.98
C VAL A 135 -12.58 -10.13 -8.29
N THR A 136 -11.93 -9.22 -9.00
CA THR A 136 -10.82 -8.43 -8.47
C THR A 136 -11.29 -7.57 -7.29
N LEU A 137 -12.44 -6.90 -7.42
CA LEU A 137 -12.98 -6.07 -6.34
C LEU A 137 -13.28 -6.90 -5.09
N ASN A 138 -13.89 -8.07 -5.25
CA ASN A 138 -14.20 -8.95 -4.13
C ASN A 138 -12.93 -9.40 -3.38
N GLN A 139 -11.80 -9.53 -4.08
CA GLN A 139 -10.51 -9.87 -3.47
C GLN A 139 -9.89 -8.71 -2.70
N HIS A 140 -10.44 -7.50 -2.83
CA HIS A 140 -9.89 -6.27 -2.25
C HIS A 140 -10.90 -5.57 -1.32
N LYS A 141 -11.72 -6.35 -0.61
CA LYS A 141 -12.70 -5.82 0.36
C LYS A 141 -12.09 -5.57 1.74
N ASN A 142 -11.08 -6.36 2.11
CA ASN A 142 -10.51 -6.36 3.45
C ASN A 142 -9.10 -5.77 3.52
N HIS A 143 -8.65 -5.17 2.44
CA HIS A 143 -7.36 -4.46 2.40
C HIS A 143 -7.34 -3.49 1.23
N ILE A 144 -6.48 -2.48 1.32
CA ILE A 144 -6.24 -1.53 0.24
C ILE A 144 -4.91 -1.91 -0.40
N HIS A 145 -4.92 -2.19 -1.69
CA HIS A 145 -3.72 -2.56 -2.43
C HIS A 145 -3.14 -1.36 -3.16
N PHE A 146 -1.87 -1.10 -2.93
CA PHE A 146 -1.10 -0.08 -3.66
C PHE A 146 0.11 -0.73 -4.30
N ALA A 147 0.39 -0.36 -5.55
CA ALA A 147 1.64 -0.73 -6.21
C ALA A 147 2.25 0.50 -6.88
N VAL A 148 3.58 0.53 -6.96
CA VAL A 148 4.32 1.61 -7.60
C VAL A 148 4.97 1.11 -8.89
N LYS A 149 5.25 2.05 -9.80
CA LYS A 149 6.03 1.79 -11.01
C LYS A 149 7.48 1.52 -10.60
N ALA A 150 8.24 0.92 -11.50
CA ALA A 150 9.67 0.74 -11.30
C ALA A 150 10.37 2.09 -11.12
N ASP A 151 11.36 2.11 -10.24
CA ASP A 151 12.18 3.31 -10.01
C ASP A 151 13.01 3.68 -11.25
#